data_6b6434b443f9dd5a90d764868f8ff50c
#
_entry.id   6b6434b443f9dd5a90d764868f8ff50c
#
_cell.length_a   1.000
_cell.length_b   1.000
_cell.length_c   1.000
_cell.angle_alpha   90.00
_cell.angle_beta   90.00
_cell.angle_gamma   90.00
#
_symmetry.space_group_name_H-M   'P 1'
#
loop_
_entity.id
_entity.type
_entity.pdbx_description
1 polymer ?
#
loop_
_entity_poly.entity_id
_entity_poly.type
_entity_poly.pdbx_seq_one_letter_code
_entity_poly.pdbx_strand_id
1 'polypeptide(L)'
;MNITEMYEMFLLEQEYRNNSPVTISWYKEQLEDFFCWLRSDEPADLNLLKFKQYGVFLKGQLKKNGDKLSSSSVHGAMRAVKAFYNFCIGEDYLDDFSRQLRLPKVHSKEQLILDDSEIIQLLRACDDSFSHYSLRNKCFVLLMLDSGLRRGEISRINIGDITFSSKYMIVRGKGSKQRLIPMGYQTCELLLQYRLKFRQAASSSEPFFLGQSGQRCSDNLVKQIFQRLKDSSGIERLHPHLLRHTFATYYLADGGDLETLRLILGHSNIHTTQMYLHLAFNLKLQRSRHNSHIDKLLTTDTFL
;
A
#
# COMPACT_ATOMS: atom_id res chain seq x y z
N MET A 1 37.42 -13.55 1.14
CA MET A 1 36.44 -12.46 0.81
C MET A 1 35.97 -11.89 2.12
N ASN A 2 35.97 -10.58 2.30
CA ASN A 2 35.44 -9.93 3.50
C ASN A 2 33.96 -9.56 3.34
N ILE A 3 33.31 -9.05 4.40
CA ILE A 3 31.87 -8.72 4.38
C ILE A 3 31.54 -7.61 3.37
N THR A 4 32.44 -6.63 3.25
CA THR A 4 32.27 -5.52 2.30
C THR A 4 32.24 -6.03 0.85
N GLU A 5 33.17 -6.93 0.48
CA GLU A 5 33.19 -7.56 -0.85
C GLU A 5 31.92 -8.40 -1.10
N MET A 6 31.45 -9.17 -0.12
CA MET A 6 30.21 -9.94 -0.21
C MET A 6 29.00 -9.02 -0.42
N TYR A 7 28.98 -7.87 0.24
CA TYR A 7 27.91 -6.88 0.11
C TYR A 7 27.87 -6.26 -1.29
N GLU A 8 29.03 -5.91 -1.85
CA GLU A 8 29.13 -5.41 -3.23
C GLU A 8 28.62 -6.44 -4.23
N MET A 9 29.00 -7.71 -4.08
CA MET A 9 28.51 -8.81 -4.91
C MET A 9 27.00 -9.01 -4.76
N PHE A 10 26.47 -8.91 -3.55
CA PHE A 10 25.01 -8.95 -3.32
C PHE A 10 24.27 -7.84 -4.06
N LEU A 11 24.78 -6.61 -4.04
CA LEU A 11 24.15 -5.49 -4.75
C LEU A 11 24.19 -5.69 -6.27
N LEU A 12 25.32 -6.17 -6.81
CA LEU A 12 25.46 -6.52 -8.22
C LEU A 12 24.43 -7.60 -8.62
N GLU A 13 24.23 -8.61 -7.80
CA GLU A 13 23.23 -9.64 -8.01
C GLU A 13 21.81 -9.06 -8.01
N GLN A 14 21.50 -8.06 -7.15
CA GLN A 14 20.19 -7.40 -7.17
C GLN A 14 19.98 -6.60 -8.46
N GLU A 15 21.02 -5.97 -9.01
CA GLU A 15 20.99 -5.29 -10.30
C GLU A 15 20.82 -6.28 -11.46
N TYR A 16 21.58 -7.36 -11.46
CA TYR A 16 21.48 -8.45 -12.47
C TYR A 16 20.06 -9.05 -12.51
N ARG A 17 19.42 -9.23 -11.36
CA ARG A 17 18.03 -9.69 -11.25
C ARG A 17 16.99 -8.64 -11.67
N ASN A 18 17.39 -7.49 -12.20
CA ASN A 18 16.52 -6.39 -12.59
C ASN A 18 15.58 -5.94 -11.46
N ASN A 19 16.03 -5.95 -10.22
CA ASN A 19 15.29 -5.37 -9.12
C ASN A 19 15.17 -3.85 -9.31
N SER A 20 14.04 -3.27 -8.86
CA SER A 20 13.82 -1.84 -9.02
C SER A 20 14.87 -1.02 -8.24
N PRO A 21 15.27 0.19 -8.73
CA PRO A 21 16.18 1.07 -7.98
C PRO A 21 15.72 1.33 -6.54
N VAL A 22 14.40 1.42 -6.32
CA VAL A 22 13.81 1.59 -4.97
C VAL A 22 14.08 0.36 -4.10
N THR A 23 14.02 -0.85 -4.66
CA THR A 23 14.31 -2.09 -3.92
C THR A 23 15.79 -2.17 -3.56
N ILE A 24 16.67 -1.80 -4.49
CA ILE A 24 18.13 -1.80 -4.27
C ILE A 24 18.49 -0.75 -3.20
N SER A 25 17.94 0.46 -3.30
CA SER A 25 18.15 1.52 -2.29
C SER A 25 17.66 1.08 -0.90
N TRP A 26 16.53 0.37 -0.84
CA TRP A 26 16.04 -0.18 0.42
C TRP A 26 16.97 -1.24 1.01
N TYR A 27 17.53 -2.14 0.19
CA TYR A 27 18.54 -3.09 0.66
C TYR A 27 19.79 -2.38 1.19
N LYS A 28 20.29 -1.36 0.47
CA LYS A 28 21.43 -0.55 0.90
C LYS A 28 21.19 0.03 2.30
N GLU A 29 20.09 0.76 2.49
CA GLU A 29 19.74 1.38 3.76
C GLU A 29 19.69 0.37 4.91
N GLN A 30 18.99 -0.76 4.72
CA GLN A 30 18.83 -1.75 5.79
C GLN A 30 20.11 -2.51 6.12
N LEU A 31 20.95 -2.78 5.13
CA LEU A 31 22.21 -3.50 5.32
C LEU A 31 23.31 -2.58 5.88
N GLU A 32 23.36 -1.31 5.48
CA GLU A 32 24.25 -0.31 6.09
C GLU A 32 24.00 -0.19 7.61
N ASP A 33 22.73 -0.12 8.02
CA ASP A 33 22.37 -0.13 9.45
C ASP A 33 22.84 -1.40 10.15
N PHE A 34 22.71 -2.56 9.51
CA PHE A 34 23.20 -3.84 10.04
C PHE A 34 24.70 -3.86 10.21
N PHE A 35 25.47 -3.43 9.19
CA PHE A 35 26.93 -3.41 9.24
C PHE A 35 27.46 -2.38 10.26
N CYS A 36 26.81 -1.22 10.37
CA CYS A 36 27.11 -0.25 11.43
C CYS A 36 26.93 -0.84 12.84
N TRP A 37 25.94 -1.72 13.03
CA TRP A 37 25.73 -2.43 14.30
C TRP A 37 26.77 -3.54 14.48
N LEU A 38 27.05 -4.33 13.43
CA LEU A 38 27.96 -5.48 13.48
C LEU A 38 29.39 -5.07 13.81
N ARG A 39 29.86 -3.94 13.27
CA ARG A 39 31.21 -3.36 13.48
C ARG A 39 32.34 -4.33 13.20
N SER A 40 32.18 -5.19 12.21
CA SER A 40 33.15 -6.18 11.78
C SER A 40 33.09 -6.35 10.26
N ASP A 41 34.21 -6.68 9.65
CA ASP A 41 34.30 -7.05 8.23
C ASP A 41 34.75 -8.54 8.07
N GLU A 42 34.79 -9.28 9.18
CA GLU A 42 35.15 -10.69 9.20
C GLU A 42 33.97 -11.60 8.87
N PRO A 43 34.04 -12.49 7.87
CA PRO A 43 32.93 -13.40 7.52
C PRO A 43 32.45 -14.27 8.68
N ALA A 44 33.32 -14.65 9.60
CA ALA A 44 32.96 -15.43 10.78
C ALA A 44 31.95 -14.76 11.69
N ASP A 45 31.80 -13.43 11.61
CA ASP A 45 30.79 -12.68 12.33
C ASP A 45 29.40 -12.71 11.65
N LEU A 46 29.31 -13.16 10.40
CA LEU A 46 28.03 -13.44 9.73
C LEU A 46 27.52 -14.83 10.15
N ASN A 47 27.12 -14.97 11.39
CA ASN A 47 26.63 -16.22 11.95
C ASN A 47 25.20 -16.11 12.52
N LEU A 48 24.58 -17.25 12.84
CA LEU A 48 23.20 -17.31 13.34
C LEU A 48 23.02 -16.54 14.65
N LEU A 49 24.03 -16.49 15.52
CA LEU A 49 23.97 -15.75 16.78
C LEU A 49 23.85 -14.25 16.53
N LYS A 50 24.69 -13.69 15.68
CA LYS A 50 24.67 -12.28 15.29
C LYS A 50 23.37 -11.91 14.59
N PHE A 51 22.84 -12.76 13.71
CA PHE A 51 21.52 -12.56 13.11
C PHE A 51 20.42 -12.39 14.17
N LYS A 52 20.38 -13.28 15.17
CA LYS A 52 19.38 -13.21 16.26
C LYS A 52 19.61 -12.00 17.16
N GLN A 53 20.88 -11.68 17.51
CA GLN A 53 21.22 -10.53 18.34
C GLN A 53 20.81 -9.21 17.69
N TYR A 54 21.00 -9.07 16.37
CA TYR A 54 20.54 -7.89 15.64
C TYR A 54 19.01 -7.74 15.69
N GLY A 55 18.26 -8.82 15.54
CA GLY A 55 16.80 -8.80 15.71
C GLY A 55 16.36 -8.38 17.11
N VAL A 56 17.08 -8.75 18.15
CA VAL A 56 16.81 -8.30 19.54
C VAL A 56 17.18 -6.81 19.69
N PHE A 57 18.33 -6.40 19.16
CA PHE A 57 18.78 -5.01 19.15
C PHE A 57 17.73 -4.09 18.50
N LEU A 58 17.22 -4.44 17.32
CA LEU A 58 16.19 -3.66 16.63
C LEU A 58 14.91 -3.47 17.45
N LYS A 59 14.50 -4.47 18.24
CA LYS A 59 13.32 -4.35 19.12
C LYS A 59 13.50 -3.34 20.24
N GLY A 60 14.73 -3.08 20.65
CA GLY A 60 15.09 -2.07 21.64
C GLY A 60 15.25 -0.66 21.08
N GLN A 61 15.37 -0.52 19.75
CA GLN A 61 15.61 0.78 19.12
C GLN A 61 14.38 1.69 19.12
N LEU A 62 14.65 2.98 19.28
CA LEU A 62 13.63 4.03 19.23
C LEU A 62 13.71 4.76 17.88
N LYS A 63 12.57 5.18 17.38
CA LYS A 63 12.45 6.11 16.26
C LYS A 63 12.88 7.51 16.69
N LYS A 64 13.07 8.42 15.73
CA LYS A 64 13.37 9.84 15.98
C LYS A 64 12.34 10.55 16.86
N ASN A 65 11.10 10.09 16.91
CA ASN A 65 10.02 10.61 17.73
C ASN A 65 9.91 9.94 19.13
N GLY A 66 10.85 9.09 19.51
CA GLY A 66 10.88 8.40 20.79
C GLY A 66 10.08 7.10 20.88
N ASP A 67 9.29 6.75 19.87
CA ASP A 67 8.54 5.49 19.84
C ASP A 67 9.46 4.30 19.53
N LYS A 68 9.14 3.12 20.05
CA LYS A 68 9.81 1.87 19.64
C LYS A 68 9.56 1.57 18.17
N LEU A 69 10.52 0.90 17.52
CA LEU A 69 10.31 0.37 16.19
C LEU A 69 9.12 -0.60 16.18
N SER A 70 8.27 -0.49 15.16
CA SER A 70 7.14 -1.41 14.99
C SER A 70 7.63 -2.83 14.66
N SER A 71 6.85 -3.86 15.03
CA SER A 71 7.17 -5.25 14.67
C SER A 71 7.33 -5.45 13.16
N SER A 72 6.57 -4.70 12.34
CA SER A 72 6.71 -4.70 10.88
C SER A 72 8.00 -4.05 10.40
N SER A 73 8.47 -2.97 11.05
CA SER A 73 9.77 -2.35 10.73
C SER A 73 10.92 -3.28 11.05
N VAL A 74 10.90 -3.89 12.25
CA VAL A 74 11.91 -4.91 12.64
C VAL A 74 11.91 -6.09 11.66
N HIS A 75 10.71 -6.59 11.30
CA HIS A 75 10.59 -7.67 10.33
C HIS A 75 11.13 -7.28 8.95
N GLY A 76 10.87 -6.05 8.50
CA GLY A 76 11.40 -5.51 7.25
C GLY A 76 12.93 -5.49 7.22
N ALA A 77 13.57 -4.91 8.24
CA ALA A 77 15.02 -4.89 8.36
C ALA A 77 15.61 -6.31 8.39
N MET A 78 15.05 -7.20 9.20
CA MET A 78 15.49 -8.59 9.28
C MET A 78 15.29 -9.37 7.97
N ARG A 79 14.32 -9.00 7.13
CA ARG A 79 14.15 -9.56 5.78
C ARG A 79 15.33 -9.20 4.87
N ALA A 80 15.80 -7.97 4.93
CA ALA A 80 16.98 -7.53 4.14
C ALA A 80 18.22 -8.30 4.57
N VAL A 81 18.48 -8.37 5.89
CA VAL A 81 19.60 -9.13 6.45
C VAL A 81 19.49 -10.61 6.08
N LYS A 82 18.32 -11.23 6.22
CA LYS A 82 18.11 -12.63 5.78
C LYS A 82 18.39 -12.83 4.29
N ALA A 83 17.99 -11.88 3.43
CA ALA A 83 18.25 -11.99 1.99
C ALA A 83 19.76 -11.96 1.71
N PHE A 84 20.52 -11.13 2.40
CA PHE A 84 21.97 -11.07 2.31
C PHE A 84 22.64 -12.37 2.81
N TYR A 85 22.24 -12.88 3.98
CA TYR A 85 22.75 -14.17 4.48
C TYR A 85 22.45 -15.32 3.50
N ASN A 86 21.24 -15.40 2.98
CA ASN A 86 20.87 -16.43 2.00
C ASN A 86 21.69 -16.32 0.70
N PHE A 87 22.04 -15.11 0.28
CA PHE A 87 22.95 -14.91 -0.85
C PHE A 87 24.34 -15.44 -0.51
N CYS A 88 24.91 -15.05 0.62
CA CYS A 88 26.24 -15.51 1.03
C CYS A 88 26.33 -17.03 1.19
N ILE A 89 25.26 -17.66 1.69
CA ILE A 89 25.18 -19.13 1.78
C ILE A 89 25.07 -19.74 0.38
N GLY A 90 24.26 -19.15 -0.51
CA GLY A 90 24.06 -19.65 -1.87
C GLY A 90 25.30 -19.55 -2.76
N GLU A 91 26.24 -18.63 -2.45
CA GLU A 91 27.54 -18.46 -3.12
C GLU A 91 28.67 -19.19 -2.37
N ASP A 92 28.36 -20.06 -1.43
CA ASP A 92 29.30 -20.81 -0.61
C ASP A 92 30.31 -19.95 0.19
N TYR A 93 29.92 -18.69 0.49
CA TYR A 93 30.74 -17.81 1.36
C TYR A 93 30.54 -18.10 2.84
N LEU A 94 29.43 -18.74 3.21
CA LEU A 94 29.08 -19.14 4.56
C LEU A 94 28.53 -20.58 4.59
N ASP A 95 28.70 -21.26 5.72
CA ASP A 95 28.06 -22.55 5.97
C ASP A 95 26.54 -22.44 5.89
N ASP A 96 25.86 -23.52 5.45
CA ASP A 96 24.40 -23.52 5.32
C ASP A 96 23.67 -23.65 6.66
N PHE A 97 23.21 -22.53 7.17
CA PHE A 97 22.22 -22.46 8.27
C PHE A 97 20.93 -21.74 7.88
N SER A 98 20.63 -21.66 6.59
CA SER A 98 19.49 -20.93 6.02
C SER A 98 18.14 -21.35 6.64
N ARG A 99 17.95 -22.64 6.96
CA ARG A 99 16.74 -23.19 7.62
C ARG A 99 16.53 -22.62 9.02
N GLN A 100 17.58 -22.13 9.69
CA GLN A 100 17.52 -21.57 11.04
C GLN A 100 17.28 -20.05 11.04
N LEU A 101 17.38 -19.36 9.89
CA LEU A 101 17.14 -17.94 9.73
C LEU A 101 15.61 -17.64 9.80
N ARG A 102 15.06 -17.66 11.00
CA ARG A 102 13.63 -17.36 11.24
C ARG A 102 13.44 -15.89 11.50
N LEU A 103 12.51 -15.27 10.76
CA LEU A 103 12.13 -13.88 10.95
C LEU A 103 11.29 -13.70 12.23
N PRO A 104 11.41 -12.54 12.91
CA PRO A 104 10.52 -12.18 14.02
C PRO A 104 9.06 -12.21 13.59
N LYS A 105 8.16 -12.67 14.47
CA LYS A 105 6.72 -12.61 14.22
C LYS A 105 6.26 -11.15 14.13
N VAL A 106 5.42 -10.86 13.15
CA VAL A 106 4.73 -9.59 13.05
C VAL A 106 3.39 -9.71 13.76
N HIS A 107 3.16 -8.83 14.73
CA HIS A 107 1.81 -8.67 15.27
C HIS A 107 1.01 -7.83 14.27
N SER A 108 0.04 -8.44 13.59
CA SER A 108 -0.88 -7.70 12.73
C SER A 108 -1.69 -6.75 13.61
N LYS A 109 -1.56 -5.45 13.37
CA LYS A 109 -2.56 -4.51 13.89
C LYS A 109 -3.86 -4.77 13.13
N GLU A 110 -4.96 -4.67 13.84
CA GLU A 110 -6.28 -4.70 13.21
C GLU A 110 -6.32 -3.67 12.09
N GLN A 111 -6.67 -4.11 10.88
CA GLN A 111 -6.76 -3.21 9.74
C GLN A 111 -8.07 -2.44 9.86
N LEU A 112 -7.96 -1.20 10.25
CA LEU A 112 -9.10 -0.28 10.30
C LEU A 112 -9.43 0.17 8.87
N ILE A 113 -10.73 0.37 8.61
CA ILE A 113 -11.25 1.02 7.39
C ILE A 113 -11.90 2.34 7.79
N LEU A 114 -12.16 3.21 6.82
CA LEU A 114 -13.00 4.37 7.04
C LEU A 114 -14.47 3.95 7.08
N ASP A 115 -15.24 4.48 8.02
CA ASP A 115 -16.68 4.39 8.00
C ASP A 115 -17.31 5.47 7.10
N ASP A 116 -18.64 5.40 6.92
CA ASP A 116 -19.35 6.31 6.04
C ASP A 116 -19.25 7.78 6.50
N SER A 117 -19.24 8.02 7.82
CA SER A 117 -19.11 9.37 8.39
C SER A 117 -17.72 9.96 8.15
N GLU A 118 -16.68 9.15 8.30
CA GLU A 118 -15.29 9.53 8.03
C GLU A 118 -15.03 9.77 6.53
N ILE A 119 -15.67 8.99 5.65
CA ILE A 119 -15.60 9.22 4.20
C ILE A 119 -16.21 10.60 3.87
N ILE A 120 -17.38 10.92 4.42
CA ILE A 120 -18.04 12.22 4.23
C ILE A 120 -17.14 13.34 4.79
N GLN A 121 -16.59 13.18 5.98
CA GLN A 121 -15.67 14.14 6.61
C GLN A 121 -14.43 14.39 5.74
N LEU A 122 -13.83 13.34 5.19
CA LEU A 122 -12.69 13.43 4.29
C LEU A 122 -13.04 14.18 2.99
N LEU A 123 -14.19 13.90 2.40
CA LEU A 123 -14.64 14.59 1.20
C LEU A 123 -14.91 16.08 1.46
N ARG A 124 -15.49 16.45 2.61
CA ARG A 124 -15.64 17.84 3.04
C ARG A 124 -14.29 18.53 3.22
N ALA A 125 -13.33 17.87 3.84
CA ALA A 125 -11.97 18.40 4.00
C ALA A 125 -11.27 18.68 2.65
N CYS A 126 -11.66 18.00 1.57
CA CYS A 126 -11.21 18.33 0.23
C CYS A 126 -11.83 19.64 -0.30
N ASP A 127 -13.08 19.93 0.03
CA ASP A 127 -13.81 21.12 -0.43
C ASP A 127 -13.42 22.36 0.38
N ASP A 128 -13.15 22.22 1.67
CA ASP A 128 -12.77 23.32 2.58
C ASP A 128 -11.36 23.88 2.30
N SER A 129 -10.56 23.22 1.48
CA SER A 129 -9.31 23.76 1.03
C SER A 129 -9.58 24.87 -0.02
N PHE A 130 -9.36 26.14 0.31
CA PHE A 130 -9.36 27.29 -0.62
C PHE A 130 -8.29 27.19 -1.72
N SER A 131 -7.80 26.01 -1.97
CA SER A 131 -6.74 25.72 -2.94
C SER A 131 -7.32 25.55 -4.34
N HIS A 132 -6.69 26.16 -5.34
CA HIS A 132 -6.95 25.88 -6.76
C HIS A 132 -6.88 24.37 -7.11
N TYR A 133 -6.37 23.57 -6.19
CA TYR A 133 -6.17 22.12 -6.33
C TYR A 133 -7.20 21.28 -5.59
N SER A 134 -8.22 21.88 -4.96
CA SER A 134 -9.26 21.14 -4.22
C SER A 134 -9.94 20.08 -5.08
N LEU A 135 -10.32 20.44 -6.32
CA LEU A 135 -10.92 19.50 -7.27
C LEU A 135 -9.98 18.31 -7.58
N ARG A 136 -8.68 18.57 -7.80
CA ARG A 136 -7.70 17.50 -8.01
C ARG A 136 -7.57 16.59 -6.78
N ASN A 137 -7.49 17.17 -5.60
CA ASN A 137 -7.34 16.42 -4.35
C ASN A 137 -8.57 15.54 -4.09
N LYS A 138 -9.77 16.08 -4.37
CA LYS A 138 -11.02 15.32 -4.32
C LYS A 138 -11.04 14.17 -5.33
N CYS A 139 -10.54 14.38 -6.56
CA CYS A 139 -10.33 13.32 -7.54
C CYS A 139 -9.43 12.20 -7.01
N PHE A 140 -8.33 12.52 -6.28
CA PHE A 140 -7.46 11.51 -5.70
C PHE A 140 -8.18 10.65 -4.65
N VAL A 141 -8.94 11.30 -3.76
CA VAL A 141 -9.71 10.60 -2.73
C VAL A 141 -10.76 9.69 -3.35
N LEU A 142 -11.56 10.20 -4.29
CA LEU A 142 -12.59 9.40 -4.95
C LEU A 142 -12.00 8.24 -5.75
N LEU A 143 -10.92 8.47 -6.52
CA LEU A 143 -10.26 7.39 -7.26
C LEU A 143 -9.80 6.26 -6.34
N MET A 144 -9.25 6.58 -5.17
CA MET A 144 -8.81 5.56 -4.23
C MET A 144 -9.97 4.82 -3.57
N LEU A 145 -11.04 5.53 -3.21
CA LEU A 145 -12.23 4.95 -2.57
C LEU A 145 -13.12 4.15 -3.53
N ASP A 146 -13.09 4.48 -4.83
CA ASP A 146 -13.95 3.88 -5.84
C ASP A 146 -13.27 2.78 -6.66
N SER A 147 -11.95 2.83 -6.76
CA SER A 147 -11.18 1.92 -7.62
C SER A 147 -9.97 1.26 -6.93
N GLY A 148 -9.70 1.61 -5.69
CA GLY A 148 -8.61 1.04 -4.92
C GLY A 148 -7.21 1.28 -5.50
N LEU A 149 -7.01 2.35 -6.28
CA LEU A 149 -5.72 2.68 -6.88
C LEU A 149 -4.62 2.84 -5.84
N ARG A 150 -3.42 2.41 -6.19
CA ARG A 150 -2.23 2.74 -5.42
C ARG A 150 -1.83 4.20 -5.65
N ARG A 151 -1.24 4.84 -4.65
CA ARG A 151 -0.74 6.21 -4.73
C ARG A 151 0.10 6.49 -6.00
N GLY A 152 1.07 5.64 -6.27
CA GLY A 152 1.94 5.80 -7.44
C GLY A 152 1.27 5.46 -8.78
N GLU A 153 0.10 4.84 -8.78
CA GLU A 153 -0.68 4.61 -9.99
C GLU A 153 -1.41 5.89 -10.43
N ILE A 154 -1.96 6.64 -9.46
CA ILE A 154 -2.65 7.91 -9.71
C ILE A 154 -1.73 8.92 -10.39
N SER A 155 -0.49 9.06 -9.92
CA SER A 155 0.46 10.01 -10.51
C SER A 155 0.84 9.69 -11.95
N ARG A 156 0.63 8.45 -12.41
CA ARG A 156 1.00 7.98 -13.76
C ARG A 156 -0.14 7.99 -14.76
N ILE A 157 -1.37 8.32 -14.35
CA ILE A 157 -2.52 8.37 -15.26
C ILE A 157 -2.29 9.45 -16.32
N ASN A 158 -2.48 9.09 -17.60
CA ASN A 158 -2.51 10.00 -18.73
C ASN A 158 -3.94 10.31 -19.16
N ILE A 159 -4.11 11.33 -19.98
CA ILE A 159 -5.42 11.70 -20.55
C ILE A 159 -6.05 10.52 -21.32
N GLY A 160 -5.27 9.83 -22.13
CA GLY A 160 -5.76 8.69 -22.93
C GLY A 160 -6.01 7.40 -22.15
N ASP A 161 -5.63 7.35 -20.86
CA ASP A 161 -5.90 6.18 -20.03
C ASP A 161 -7.34 6.13 -19.52
N ILE A 162 -8.13 7.22 -19.65
CA ILE A 162 -9.50 7.32 -19.17
C ILE A 162 -10.50 7.38 -20.33
N THR A 163 -11.45 6.44 -20.35
CA THR A 163 -12.57 6.41 -21.30
C THR A 163 -13.86 6.76 -20.56
N PHE A 164 -14.29 8.02 -20.70
CA PHE A 164 -15.45 8.54 -19.98
C PHE A 164 -16.77 7.91 -20.43
N SER A 165 -16.92 7.61 -21.73
CA SER A 165 -18.15 7.01 -22.29
C SER A 165 -18.47 5.64 -21.71
N SER A 166 -17.47 4.82 -21.50
CA SER A 166 -17.61 3.47 -20.92
C SER A 166 -17.25 3.39 -19.45
N LYS A 167 -16.85 4.51 -18.84
CA LYS A 167 -16.46 4.64 -17.43
C LYS A 167 -15.38 3.65 -16.99
N TYR A 168 -14.34 3.50 -17.81
CA TYR A 168 -13.18 2.67 -17.51
C TYR A 168 -11.90 3.48 -17.56
N MET A 169 -10.90 3.04 -16.80
CA MET A 169 -9.53 3.50 -16.94
C MET A 169 -8.56 2.34 -17.08
N ILE A 170 -7.47 2.57 -17.81
CA ILE A 170 -6.34 1.65 -17.93
C ILE A 170 -5.26 2.08 -16.93
N VAL A 171 -4.86 1.18 -16.05
CA VAL A 171 -3.82 1.46 -15.04
C VAL A 171 -2.61 0.57 -15.29
N ARG A 172 -1.42 1.19 -15.29
CA ARG A 172 -0.15 0.50 -15.45
C ARG A 172 0.44 0.18 -14.08
N GLY A 173 0.58 -1.11 -13.79
CA GLY A 173 1.17 -1.64 -12.57
C GLY A 173 2.67 -1.93 -12.66
N LYS A 174 3.20 -2.64 -11.68
CA LYS A 174 4.61 -3.10 -11.66
C LYS A 174 4.86 -4.04 -12.85
N GLY A 175 5.98 -3.86 -13.54
CA GLY A 175 6.36 -4.66 -14.72
C GLY A 175 5.52 -4.34 -15.96
N SER A 176 5.02 -3.11 -16.10
CA SER A 176 4.22 -2.63 -17.26
C SER A 176 2.92 -3.41 -17.51
N LYS A 177 2.49 -4.26 -16.58
CA LYS A 177 1.20 -4.96 -16.68
C LYS A 177 0.08 -3.94 -16.59
N GLN A 178 -0.81 -3.97 -17.60
CA GLN A 178 -1.99 -3.12 -17.65
C GLN A 178 -3.19 -3.86 -17.09
N ARG A 179 -4.08 -3.12 -16.44
CA ARG A 179 -5.39 -3.62 -16.02
C ARG A 179 -6.47 -2.59 -16.26
N LEU A 180 -7.64 -3.07 -16.60
CA LEU A 180 -8.84 -2.25 -16.76
C LEU A 180 -9.52 -2.10 -15.40
N ILE A 181 -9.91 -0.89 -15.06
CA ILE A 181 -10.58 -0.58 -13.80
C ILE A 181 -11.88 0.16 -14.09
N PRO A 182 -13.03 -0.35 -13.63
CA PRO A 182 -14.29 0.38 -13.72
C PRO A 182 -14.28 1.58 -12.76
N MET A 183 -14.98 2.64 -13.15
CA MET A 183 -15.19 3.84 -12.34
C MET A 183 -16.67 4.04 -12.07
N GLY A 184 -17.02 4.43 -10.84
CA GLY A 184 -18.36 4.87 -10.50
C GLY A 184 -18.74 6.17 -11.20
N TYR A 185 -20.04 6.43 -11.28
CA TYR A 185 -20.59 7.62 -11.96
C TYR A 185 -20.01 8.91 -11.38
N GLN A 186 -20.02 9.08 -10.06
CA GLN A 186 -19.57 10.30 -9.37
C GLN A 186 -18.08 10.56 -9.60
N THR A 187 -17.26 9.50 -9.56
CA THR A 187 -15.83 9.58 -9.82
C THR A 187 -15.56 10.01 -11.27
N CYS A 188 -16.29 9.41 -12.21
CA CYS A 188 -16.18 9.72 -13.63
C CYS A 188 -16.58 11.17 -13.92
N GLU A 189 -17.66 11.66 -13.33
CA GLU A 189 -18.14 13.04 -13.47
C GLU A 189 -17.11 14.04 -12.93
N LEU A 190 -16.56 13.79 -11.73
CA LEU A 190 -15.58 14.68 -11.12
C LEU A 190 -14.29 14.74 -11.94
N LEU A 191 -13.84 13.60 -12.48
CA LEU A 191 -12.67 13.54 -13.38
C LEU A 191 -12.94 14.30 -14.68
N LEU A 192 -14.15 14.22 -15.23
CA LEU A 192 -14.54 14.98 -16.42
C LEU A 192 -14.52 16.48 -16.13
N GLN A 193 -15.05 16.93 -14.99
CA GLN A 193 -14.98 18.32 -14.54
C GLN A 193 -13.52 18.80 -14.43
N TYR A 194 -12.64 17.98 -13.82
CA TYR A 194 -11.21 18.30 -13.75
C TYR A 194 -10.58 18.42 -15.14
N ARG A 195 -10.87 17.50 -16.06
CA ARG A 195 -10.39 17.53 -17.43
C ARG A 195 -10.84 18.79 -18.17
N LEU A 196 -12.12 19.12 -18.12
CA LEU A 196 -12.68 20.30 -18.79
C LEU A 196 -12.13 21.59 -18.22
N LYS A 197 -11.86 21.66 -16.92
CA LYS A 197 -11.35 22.87 -16.28
C LYS A 197 -9.85 23.09 -16.50
N PHE A 198 -9.04 22.05 -16.52
CA PHE A 198 -7.59 22.16 -16.45
C PHE A 198 -6.83 21.47 -17.58
N ARG A 199 -7.50 20.61 -18.39
CA ARG A 199 -6.84 19.75 -19.38
C ARG A 199 -7.56 19.68 -20.72
N GLN A 200 -8.28 20.73 -21.13
CA GLN A 200 -9.09 20.75 -22.38
C GLN A 200 -8.26 20.45 -23.63
N ALA A 201 -7.10 21.11 -23.77
CA ALA A 201 -6.24 21.01 -24.93
C ALA A 201 -5.14 19.93 -24.81
N ALA A 202 -5.16 19.10 -23.75
CA ALA A 202 -4.13 18.12 -23.51
C ALA A 202 -4.25 16.91 -24.47
N SER A 203 -3.12 16.46 -24.99
CA SER A 203 -3.04 15.25 -25.82
C SER A 203 -3.19 13.97 -24.97
N SER A 204 -3.49 12.84 -25.61
CA SER A 204 -3.71 11.56 -24.94
C SER A 204 -2.52 11.07 -24.12
N SER A 205 -1.29 11.41 -24.52
CA SER A 205 -0.05 10.99 -23.86
C SER A 205 0.33 11.87 -22.67
N GLU A 206 -0.31 13.04 -22.52
CA GLU A 206 0.00 13.95 -21.43
C GLU A 206 -0.57 13.48 -20.07
N PRO A 207 0.07 13.91 -18.95
CA PRO A 207 -0.40 13.56 -17.62
C PRO A 207 -1.82 14.07 -17.38
N PHE A 208 -2.66 13.25 -16.77
CA PHE A 208 -4.00 13.68 -16.39
C PHE A 208 -3.94 14.69 -15.24
N PHE A 209 -3.15 14.41 -14.22
CA PHE A 209 -3.01 15.29 -13.05
C PHE A 209 -1.72 16.09 -13.05
N LEU A 210 -1.86 17.39 -12.80
CA LEU A 210 -0.73 18.31 -12.73
C LEU A 210 -0.38 18.73 -11.30
N GLY A 211 0.90 18.87 -11.05
CA GLY A 211 1.44 19.54 -9.87
C GLY A 211 1.36 21.08 -9.97
N GLN A 212 1.93 21.75 -8.98
CA GLN A 212 1.95 23.24 -8.94
C GLN A 212 2.74 23.86 -10.09
N SER A 213 3.79 23.21 -10.54
CA SER A 213 4.63 23.66 -11.66
C SER A 213 4.03 23.41 -13.05
N GLY A 214 2.79 22.90 -13.15
CA GLY A 214 2.21 22.48 -14.42
C GLY A 214 2.78 21.14 -14.96
N GLN A 215 3.72 20.53 -14.27
CA GLN A 215 4.28 19.24 -14.61
C GLN A 215 3.44 18.09 -14.02
N ARG A 216 3.73 16.85 -14.41
CA ARG A 216 3.09 15.65 -13.84
C ARG A 216 3.09 15.68 -12.31
N CYS A 217 1.96 15.37 -11.71
CA CYS A 217 1.86 15.19 -10.26
C CYS A 217 2.80 14.07 -9.81
N SER A 218 3.74 14.38 -8.92
CA SER A 218 4.66 13.38 -8.37
C SER A 218 4.00 12.53 -7.29
N ASP A 219 4.53 11.32 -7.09
CA ASP A 219 4.12 10.44 -6.00
C ASP A 219 4.30 11.09 -4.61
N ASN A 220 5.37 11.90 -4.45
CA ASN A 220 5.61 12.64 -3.22
C ASN A 220 4.57 13.75 -2.99
N LEU A 221 4.13 14.42 -4.04
CA LEU A 221 3.06 15.43 -3.93
C LEU A 221 1.75 14.78 -3.45
N VAL A 222 1.40 13.59 -3.96
CA VAL A 222 0.22 12.85 -3.47
C VAL A 222 0.37 12.53 -1.98
N LYS A 223 1.56 12.10 -1.52
CA LYS A 223 1.83 11.87 -0.09
C LYS A 223 1.62 13.13 0.75
N GLN A 224 2.12 14.28 0.29
CA GLN A 224 1.96 15.56 0.99
C GLN A 224 0.49 16.01 1.04
N ILE A 225 -0.29 15.77 -0.03
CA ILE A 225 -1.73 16.06 -0.06
C ILE A 225 -2.44 15.23 1.01
N PHE A 226 -2.16 13.92 1.09
CA PHE A 226 -2.76 13.07 2.13
C PHE A 226 -2.35 13.46 3.54
N GLN A 227 -1.13 13.97 3.75
CA GLN A 227 -0.74 14.51 5.05
C GLN A 227 -1.59 15.73 5.42
N ARG A 228 -1.80 16.68 4.51
CA ARG A 228 -2.67 17.85 4.75
C ARG A 228 -4.12 17.45 4.98
N LEU A 229 -4.64 16.48 4.21
CA LEU A 229 -6.00 15.96 4.39
C LEU A 229 -6.17 15.26 5.74
N LYS A 230 -5.13 14.57 6.24
CA LYS A 230 -5.11 14.01 7.59
C LYS A 230 -5.30 15.12 8.63
N ASP A 231 -4.51 16.19 8.51
CA ASP A 231 -4.54 17.30 9.46
C ASP A 231 -5.89 18.04 9.40
N SER A 232 -6.43 18.31 8.20
CA SER A 232 -7.70 19.04 8.02
C SER A 232 -8.94 18.20 8.32
N SER A 233 -8.91 16.89 8.08
CA SER A 233 -10.03 16.00 8.39
C SER A 233 -10.04 15.50 9.82
N GLY A 234 -8.94 15.65 10.58
CA GLY A 234 -8.82 15.07 11.92
C GLY A 234 -8.75 13.54 11.97
N ILE A 235 -8.65 12.87 10.82
CA ILE A 235 -8.57 11.41 10.74
C ILE A 235 -7.11 10.99 10.91
N GLU A 236 -6.68 10.77 12.15
CA GLU A 236 -5.30 10.50 12.54
C GLU A 236 -4.63 9.35 11.76
N ARG A 237 -5.40 8.33 11.38
CA ARG A 237 -4.92 7.16 10.65
C ARG A 237 -4.96 7.30 9.13
N LEU A 238 -5.35 8.48 8.62
CA LEU A 238 -5.51 8.70 7.18
C LEU A 238 -4.17 8.53 6.44
N HIS A 239 -4.17 7.66 5.44
CA HIS A 239 -3.09 7.47 4.48
C HIS A 239 -3.63 6.80 3.21
N PRO A 240 -2.94 6.90 2.06
CA PRO A 240 -3.44 6.36 0.79
C PRO A 240 -3.86 4.88 0.81
N HIS A 241 -3.11 4.03 1.50
CA HIS A 241 -3.46 2.61 1.59
C HIS A 241 -4.72 2.34 2.41
N LEU A 242 -5.07 3.22 3.37
CA LEU A 242 -6.31 3.11 4.12
C LEU A 242 -7.54 3.23 3.21
N LEU A 243 -7.53 4.16 2.24
CA LEU A 243 -8.62 4.31 1.28
C LEU A 243 -8.75 3.07 0.39
N ARG A 244 -7.63 2.52 -0.03
CA ARG A 244 -7.63 1.27 -0.81
C ARG A 244 -8.14 0.07 0.01
N HIS A 245 -7.80 -0.01 1.31
CA HIS A 245 -8.34 -1.04 2.21
C HIS A 245 -9.84 -0.85 2.39
N THR A 246 -10.29 0.40 2.55
CA THR A 246 -11.71 0.76 2.62
C THR A 246 -12.44 0.31 1.35
N PHE A 247 -11.96 0.69 0.17
CA PHE A 247 -12.52 0.22 -1.10
C PHE A 247 -12.66 -1.31 -1.16
N ALA A 248 -11.57 -2.02 -0.89
CA ALA A 248 -11.55 -3.48 -1.01
C ALA A 248 -12.55 -4.16 -0.06
N THR A 249 -12.67 -3.63 1.17
CA THR A 249 -13.58 -4.17 2.18
C THR A 249 -15.04 -3.90 1.80
N TYR A 250 -15.37 -2.67 1.39
CA TYR A 250 -16.73 -2.31 0.95
C TYR A 250 -17.14 -3.09 -0.30
N TYR A 251 -16.24 -3.21 -1.29
CA TYR A 251 -16.49 -3.99 -2.51
C TYR A 251 -16.95 -5.43 -2.20
N LEU A 252 -16.25 -6.12 -1.28
CA LEU A 252 -16.62 -7.47 -0.87
C LEU A 252 -17.88 -7.49 0.03
N ALA A 253 -18.05 -6.51 0.90
CA ALA A 253 -19.22 -6.41 1.76
C ALA A 253 -20.50 -6.19 0.95
N ASP A 254 -20.42 -5.44 -0.14
CA ASP A 254 -21.52 -5.15 -1.06
C ASP A 254 -21.76 -6.29 -2.09
N GLY A 255 -21.04 -7.41 -1.96
CA GLY A 255 -21.30 -8.63 -2.74
C GLY A 255 -20.38 -8.82 -3.95
N GLY A 256 -19.35 -7.99 -4.10
CA GLY A 256 -18.32 -8.19 -5.13
C GLY A 256 -17.53 -9.50 -4.89
N ASP A 257 -17.10 -10.13 -5.98
CA ASP A 257 -16.32 -11.37 -5.87
C ASP A 257 -14.82 -11.12 -5.64
N LEU A 258 -14.17 -12.10 -4.99
CA LEU A 258 -12.78 -12.00 -4.55
C LEU A 258 -11.78 -11.96 -5.71
N GLU A 259 -12.05 -12.69 -6.80
CA GLU A 259 -11.14 -12.76 -7.95
C GLU A 259 -11.20 -11.45 -8.76
N THR A 260 -12.39 -10.92 -8.99
CA THR A 260 -12.55 -9.60 -9.61
C THR A 260 -11.86 -8.51 -8.78
N LEU A 261 -12.01 -8.54 -7.45
CA LEU A 261 -11.29 -7.61 -6.57
C LEU A 261 -9.77 -7.77 -6.69
N ARG A 262 -9.26 -9.01 -6.76
CA ARG A 262 -7.84 -9.29 -6.96
C ARG A 262 -7.32 -8.65 -8.25
N LEU A 263 -8.07 -8.79 -9.34
CA LEU A 263 -7.74 -8.21 -10.64
C LEU A 263 -7.77 -6.68 -10.62
N ILE A 264 -8.81 -6.07 -10.06
CA ILE A 264 -8.94 -4.61 -9.88
C ILE A 264 -7.75 -4.07 -9.08
N LEU A 265 -7.42 -4.71 -7.97
CA LEU A 265 -6.30 -4.30 -7.12
C LEU A 265 -4.93 -4.59 -7.74
N GLY A 266 -4.85 -5.48 -8.72
CA GLY A 266 -3.59 -5.93 -9.34
C GLY A 266 -2.69 -6.66 -8.34
N HIS A 267 -3.28 -7.59 -7.58
CA HIS A 267 -2.55 -8.49 -6.71
C HIS A 267 -2.12 -9.74 -7.51
N SER A 268 -0.84 -10.06 -7.46
CA SER A 268 -0.31 -11.28 -8.09
C SER A 268 -0.73 -12.55 -7.35
N ASN A 269 -1.00 -12.45 -6.04
CA ASN A 269 -1.38 -13.56 -5.18
C ASN A 269 -2.74 -13.27 -4.52
N ILE A 270 -3.67 -14.22 -4.61
CA ILE A 270 -5.01 -14.13 -4.03
C ILE A 270 -4.99 -14.00 -2.50
N HIS A 271 -4.01 -14.61 -1.83
CA HIS A 271 -3.87 -14.49 -0.37
C HIS A 271 -3.75 -13.03 0.10
N THR A 272 -3.18 -12.16 -0.74
CA THR A 272 -3.13 -10.73 -0.43
C THR A 272 -4.52 -10.07 -0.43
N THR A 273 -5.48 -10.65 -1.17
CA THR A 273 -6.86 -10.15 -1.24
C THR A 273 -7.75 -10.80 -0.18
N GLN A 274 -7.46 -12.04 0.20
CA GLN A 274 -8.21 -12.77 1.23
C GLN A 274 -8.22 -12.07 2.60
N MET A 275 -7.21 -11.24 2.88
CA MET A 275 -7.16 -10.45 4.11
C MET A 275 -8.40 -9.54 4.30
N TYR A 276 -9.06 -9.16 3.22
CA TYR A 276 -10.27 -8.31 3.26
C TYR A 276 -11.55 -9.08 3.59
N LEU A 277 -11.57 -10.41 3.42
CA LEU A 277 -12.79 -11.23 3.64
C LEU A 277 -13.32 -11.11 5.07
N HIS A 278 -12.42 -11.17 6.06
CA HIS A 278 -12.81 -11.08 7.46
C HIS A 278 -13.41 -9.70 7.79
N LEU A 279 -12.78 -8.63 7.30
CA LEU A 279 -13.28 -7.26 7.49
C LEU A 279 -14.62 -7.05 6.79
N ALA A 280 -14.75 -7.52 5.55
CA ALA A 280 -15.99 -7.43 4.78
C ALA A 280 -17.13 -8.21 5.45
N PHE A 281 -16.85 -9.39 6.00
CA PHE A 281 -17.82 -10.17 6.76
C PHE A 281 -18.29 -9.42 8.01
N ASN A 282 -17.38 -8.86 8.79
CA ASN A 282 -17.73 -8.06 9.97
C ASN A 282 -18.57 -6.83 9.60
N LEU A 283 -18.18 -6.10 8.54
CA LEU A 283 -18.95 -4.95 8.05
C LEU A 283 -20.36 -5.36 7.60
N LYS A 284 -20.47 -6.49 6.89
CA LYS A 284 -21.76 -7.04 6.46
C LYS A 284 -22.66 -7.42 7.64
N LEU A 285 -22.09 -8.04 8.68
CA LEU A 285 -22.83 -8.34 9.91
C LEU A 285 -23.33 -7.08 10.62
N GLN A 286 -22.50 -6.04 10.72
CA GLN A 286 -22.90 -4.75 11.33
C GLN A 286 -24.02 -4.05 10.55
N ARG A 287 -24.05 -4.16 9.22
CA ARG A 287 -25.07 -3.57 8.34
C ARG A 287 -26.32 -4.44 8.22
N SER A 288 -26.22 -5.76 8.43
CA SER A 288 -27.38 -6.64 8.38
C SER A 288 -28.19 -6.50 9.66
N ARG A 289 -29.47 -6.21 9.53
CA ARG A 289 -30.41 -6.47 10.63
C ARG A 289 -30.46 -7.99 10.84
N HIS A 290 -30.03 -8.45 12.01
CA HIS A 290 -30.09 -9.88 12.33
C HIS A 290 -31.57 -10.30 12.41
N ASN A 291 -32.12 -10.83 11.33
CA ASN A 291 -33.41 -11.50 11.33
C ASN A 291 -33.18 -12.95 11.73
N SER A 292 -33.25 -13.23 13.02
CA SER A 292 -33.20 -14.60 13.53
C SER A 292 -34.31 -15.45 12.88
N HIS A 293 -33.99 -16.67 12.48
CA HIS A 293 -35.00 -17.62 12.04
C HIS A 293 -36.05 -17.86 13.15
N ILE A 294 -35.62 -17.84 14.39
CA ILE A 294 -36.50 -17.95 15.57
C ILE A 294 -37.44 -16.77 15.68
N ASP A 295 -36.94 -15.54 15.47
CA ASP A 295 -37.81 -14.33 15.48
C ASP A 295 -38.90 -14.41 14.40
N LYS A 296 -38.56 -14.92 13.22
CA LYS A 296 -39.54 -15.15 12.15
C LYS A 296 -40.58 -16.20 12.52
N LEU A 297 -40.19 -17.27 13.19
CA LEU A 297 -41.13 -18.31 13.65
C LEU A 297 -42.08 -17.81 14.75
N LEU A 298 -41.55 -16.99 15.67
CA LEU A 298 -42.33 -16.48 16.80
C LEU A 298 -43.20 -15.24 16.44
N THR A 299 -42.89 -14.53 15.34
CA THR A 299 -43.69 -13.43 14.85
C THR A 299 -44.78 -13.86 13.85
N THR A 300 -44.72 -15.07 13.30
CA THR A 300 -45.85 -15.68 12.60
C THR A 300 -46.79 -16.23 13.66
N ASP A 301 -48.01 -15.65 13.80
CA ASP A 301 -49.08 -16.01 14.74
C ASP A 301 -49.55 -17.49 14.67
N THR A 302 -48.63 -18.42 14.94
CA THR A 302 -48.94 -19.83 14.88
C THR A 302 -48.94 -20.50 16.28
N PHE A 303 -48.80 -19.65 17.34
CA PHE A 303 -48.80 -20.14 18.74
C PHE A 303 -49.65 -19.29 19.71
N LEU A 304 -50.84 -18.85 19.25
CA LEU A 304 -51.92 -18.41 20.16
C LEU A 304 -53.19 -19.18 19.87
#